data_35d8968c08290e734fb43643b09ca04c
#
_entry.id   35d8968c08290e734fb43643b09ca04c
#
_cell.length_a   1.000
_cell.length_b   1.000
_cell.length_c   1.000
_cell.angle_alpha   90.00
_cell.angle_beta   90.00
_cell.angle_gamma   90.00
#
_symmetry.space_group_name_H-M   'P 1'
#
loop_
_entity.id
_entity.type
_entity.pdbx_description
1 polymer ?
#
loop_
_entity_poly.entity_id
_entity_poly.type
_entity_poly.pdbx_seq_one_letter_code
_entity_poly.pdbx_strand_id
1 'polypeptide(L)'
;FGDRLPRHQHDAIMQDDQALLAWLEDVTQLGLAVVENTPPVSGSLENLCRRIAHLRETNFGTVFEVFSKPQAVNQAYTAEALPLHTDQSNQETPPGFQFLHTLKNDAEGGISTFADGIRMAEDLRAQNPEAYRLLRDTKIPSRFFDDTCDIRFSRPVLGEDTRGEPVEVNFNRHLTDILDLDPDESIAYYRAYRAFLALTYDPKYRFELKSRPGDVFAFNNRRT
;
A
#
# COMPACT_ATOMS: atom_id res chain seq x y z
N PHE A 1 3.26 11.89 -8.70
CA PHE A 1 1.96 12.50 -8.37
C PHE A 1 2.04 14.04 -8.34
N GLY A 2 2.54 14.67 -7.29
CA GLY A 2 2.63 16.12 -7.17
C GLY A 2 1.29 16.84 -7.40
N ASP A 3 1.30 17.95 -8.13
CA ASP A 3 0.10 18.75 -8.44
C ASP A 3 -0.92 18.04 -9.36
N ARG A 4 -0.61 16.82 -9.81
CA ARG A 4 -1.44 16.02 -10.71
C ARG A 4 -2.22 14.91 -10.01
N LEU A 5 -2.25 14.86 -8.68
CA LEU A 5 -3.05 13.86 -7.99
C LEU A 5 -4.53 14.08 -8.31
N PRO A 6 -5.21 13.12 -8.96
CA PRO A 6 -6.62 13.25 -9.32
C PRO A 6 -7.50 13.36 -8.07
N ARG A 7 -8.48 14.26 -8.16
CA ARG A 7 -9.48 14.50 -7.11
C ARG A 7 -10.88 14.43 -7.70
N HIS A 8 -11.71 13.62 -7.10
CA HIS A 8 -13.07 13.35 -7.54
C HIS A 8 -14.06 13.70 -6.45
N GLN A 9 -15.28 14.04 -6.81
CA GLN A 9 -16.34 14.38 -5.86
C GLN A 9 -17.18 13.15 -5.55
N HIS A 10 -17.37 12.86 -4.26
CA HIS A 10 -18.18 11.72 -3.79
C HIS A 10 -19.56 11.67 -4.44
N ASP A 11 -20.31 12.79 -4.39
CA ASP A 11 -21.68 12.81 -4.90
C ASP A 11 -21.75 12.58 -6.41
N ALA A 12 -20.76 13.06 -7.17
CA ALA A 12 -20.66 12.79 -8.60
C ALA A 12 -20.46 11.30 -8.87
N ILE A 13 -19.52 10.65 -8.15
CA ILE A 13 -19.27 9.20 -8.27
C ILE A 13 -20.53 8.39 -7.92
N MET A 14 -21.26 8.81 -6.88
CA MET A 14 -22.44 8.08 -6.42
C MET A 14 -23.64 8.20 -7.40
N GLN A 15 -23.71 9.25 -8.21
CA GLN A 15 -24.86 9.55 -9.05
C GLN A 15 -24.63 9.33 -10.55
N ASP A 16 -23.38 9.35 -11.01
CA ASP A 16 -23.01 9.31 -12.43
C ASP A 16 -21.94 8.23 -12.72
N ASP A 17 -22.26 7.32 -13.64
CA ASP A 17 -21.36 6.26 -14.09
C ASP A 17 -20.13 6.82 -14.84
N GLN A 18 -20.22 7.97 -15.49
CA GLN A 18 -19.06 8.58 -16.15
C GLN A 18 -18.07 9.15 -15.12
N ALA A 19 -18.57 9.74 -14.03
CA ALA A 19 -17.71 10.18 -12.93
C ALA A 19 -17.06 9.00 -12.21
N LEU A 20 -17.80 7.90 -12.01
CA LEU A 20 -17.25 6.64 -11.49
C LEU A 20 -16.15 6.10 -12.40
N LEU A 21 -16.39 6.03 -13.71
CA LEU A 21 -15.41 5.53 -14.69
C LEU A 21 -14.14 6.38 -14.66
N ALA A 22 -14.25 7.69 -14.72
CA ALA A 22 -13.11 8.61 -14.68
C ALA A 22 -12.25 8.40 -13.41
N TRP A 23 -12.89 8.22 -12.26
CA TRP A 23 -12.18 7.90 -11.01
C TRP A 23 -11.43 6.57 -11.09
N LEU A 24 -12.09 5.51 -11.59
CA LEU A 24 -11.47 4.18 -11.69
C LEU A 24 -10.32 4.15 -12.72
N GLU A 25 -10.43 4.91 -13.81
CA GLU A 25 -9.36 5.08 -14.79
C GLU A 25 -8.13 5.73 -14.15
N ASP A 26 -8.31 6.83 -13.39
CA ASP A 26 -7.23 7.50 -12.69
C ASP A 26 -6.55 6.60 -11.65
N VAL A 27 -7.32 5.88 -10.82
CA VAL A 27 -6.76 4.91 -9.84
C VAL A 27 -5.98 3.81 -10.56
N THR A 28 -6.48 3.32 -11.69
CA THR A 28 -5.82 2.26 -12.47
C THR A 28 -4.53 2.74 -13.11
N GLN A 29 -4.55 3.93 -13.72
CA GLN A 29 -3.40 4.49 -14.44
C GLN A 29 -2.31 4.99 -13.51
N LEU A 30 -2.68 5.68 -12.44
CA LEU A 30 -1.74 6.35 -11.54
C LEU A 30 -1.44 5.57 -10.26
N GLY A 31 -2.29 4.62 -9.90
CA GLY A 31 -2.18 3.86 -8.65
C GLY A 31 -2.71 4.58 -7.41
N LEU A 32 -3.11 5.85 -7.52
CA LEU A 32 -3.62 6.66 -6.41
C LEU A 32 -4.57 7.75 -6.93
N ALA A 33 -5.73 7.90 -6.29
CA ALA A 33 -6.64 9.04 -6.48
C ALA A 33 -7.36 9.36 -5.16
N VAL A 34 -7.88 10.58 -5.04
CA VAL A 34 -8.63 11.05 -3.86
C VAL A 34 -10.09 11.28 -4.22
N VAL A 35 -11.00 10.79 -3.39
CA VAL A 35 -12.40 11.20 -3.41
C VAL A 35 -12.62 12.18 -2.27
N GLU A 36 -13.13 13.35 -2.59
CA GLU A 36 -13.41 14.44 -1.64
C GLU A 36 -14.88 14.47 -1.25
N ASN A 37 -15.16 15.04 -0.09
CA ASN A 37 -16.52 15.27 0.42
C ASN A 37 -17.34 13.99 0.65
N THR A 38 -16.67 12.85 0.86
CA THR A 38 -17.35 11.65 1.39
C THR A 38 -17.83 11.96 2.81
N PRO A 39 -19.11 11.70 3.16
CA PRO A 39 -19.58 11.96 4.51
C PRO A 39 -18.68 11.29 5.56
N PRO A 40 -18.08 12.04 6.52
CA PRO A 40 -17.10 11.50 7.46
C PRO A 40 -17.77 10.74 8.62
N VAL A 41 -18.58 9.75 8.26
CA VAL A 41 -19.33 8.91 9.19
C VAL A 41 -19.16 7.44 8.82
N SER A 42 -19.31 6.55 9.80
CA SER A 42 -19.24 5.10 9.59
C SER A 42 -20.25 4.65 8.54
N GLY A 43 -19.88 3.71 7.69
CA GLY A 43 -20.70 3.17 6.59
C GLY A 43 -20.55 3.93 5.25
N SER A 44 -20.05 5.16 5.26
CA SER A 44 -19.90 5.93 4.01
C SER A 44 -18.87 5.33 3.07
N LEU A 45 -17.76 4.84 3.63
CA LEU A 45 -16.73 4.15 2.85
C LEU A 45 -17.26 2.89 2.18
N GLU A 46 -18.00 2.06 2.92
CA GLU A 46 -18.59 0.84 2.39
C GLU A 46 -19.58 1.13 1.26
N ASN A 47 -20.39 2.17 1.40
CA ASN A 47 -21.32 2.58 0.36
C ASN A 47 -20.59 3.01 -0.92
N LEU A 48 -19.54 3.82 -0.79
CA LEU A 48 -18.69 4.21 -1.93
C LEU A 48 -18.05 2.98 -2.59
N CYS A 49 -17.44 2.09 -1.81
CA CYS A 49 -16.78 0.90 -2.34
C CYS A 49 -17.76 -0.07 -3.02
N ARG A 50 -18.98 -0.24 -2.48
CA ARG A 50 -20.02 -1.09 -3.09
C ARG A 50 -20.53 -0.55 -4.42
N ARG A 51 -20.31 0.73 -4.71
CA ARG A 51 -20.56 1.32 -6.03
C ARG A 51 -19.65 0.71 -7.10
N ILE A 52 -18.48 0.19 -6.71
CA ILE A 52 -17.51 -0.44 -7.60
C ILE A 52 -17.76 -1.96 -7.67
N ALA A 53 -17.66 -2.63 -6.51
CA ALA A 53 -17.71 -4.08 -6.41
C ALA A 53 -17.96 -4.55 -4.96
N HIS A 54 -17.96 -5.88 -4.81
CA HIS A 54 -18.02 -6.52 -3.50
C HIS A 54 -16.71 -6.31 -2.72
N LEU A 55 -16.83 -5.96 -1.45
CA LEU A 55 -15.67 -5.81 -0.57
C LEU A 55 -15.13 -7.19 -0.14
N ARG A 56 -13.83 -7.34 -0.21
CA ARG A 56 -13.15 -8.55 0.25
C ARG A 56 -12.94 -8.49 1.76
N GLU A 57 -13.36 -9.53 2.45
CA GLU A 57 -13.06 -9.73 3.87
C GLU A 57 -11.62 -10.27 4.06
N THR A 58 -10.94 -9.79 5.10
CA THR A 58 -9.63 -10.24 5.56
C THR A 58 -9.70 -10.69 7.01
N ASN A 59 -8.56 -11.13 7.59
CA ASN A 59 -8.48 -11.40 9.04
C ASN A 59 -8.74 -10.16 9.92
N PHE A 60 -8.75 -8.95 9.35
CA PHE A 60 -9.15 -7.71 10.02
C PHE A 60 -10.62 -7.33 9.76
N GLY A 61 -11.39 -8.20 9.09
CA GLY A 61 -12.74 -7.93 8.63
C GLY A 61 -12.76 -7.23 7.26
N THR A 62 -13.93 -6.71 6.90
CA THR A 62 -14.17 -5.99 5.65
C THR A 62 -13.73 -4.53 5.75
N VAL A 63 -13.98 -3.92 6.90
CA VAL A 63 -13.58 -2.55 7.25
C VAL A 63 -13.08 -2.55 8.68
N PHE A 64 -12.03 -1.80 8.94
CA PHE A 64 -11.51 -1.61 10.29
C PHE A 64 -11.10 -0.15 10.50
N GLU A 65 -11.22 0.32 11.73
CA GLU A 65 -10.85 1.69 12.09
C GLU A 65 -9.40 1.76 12.54
N VAL A 66 -8.66 2.72 11.97
CA VAL A 66 -7.29 3.02 12.37
C VAL A 66 -7.30 4.22 13.31
N PHE A 67 -6.99 4.00 14.57
CA PHE A 67 -6.85 5.04 15.57
C PHE A 67 -5.82 4.64 16.64
N SER A 68 -5.20 5.61 17.28
CA SER A 68 -4.20 5.35 18.31
C SER A 68 -4.81 4.66 19.54
N LYS A 69 -4.23 3.53 19.96
CA LYS A 69 -4.65 2.73 21.12
C LYS A 69 -3.54 2.70 22.18
N PRO A 70 -3.86 2.74 23.49
CA PRO A 70 -2.86 2.70 24.56
C PRO A 70 -2.03 1.41 24.61
N GLN A 71 -2.57 0.29 24.13
CA GLN A 71 -1.91 -1.03 24.08
C GLN A 71 -2.02 -1.59 22.66
N ALA A 72 -1.31 -0.97 21.73
CA ALA A 72 -1.36 -1.36 20.34
C ALA A 72 -0.57 -2.66 20.09
N VAL A 73 -1.21 -3.66 19.53
CA VAL A 73 -0.57 -4.92 19.04
C VAL A 73 -0.10 -4.79 17.59
N ASN A 74 -0.48 -3.71 16.90
CA ASN A 74 -0.09 -3.40 15.53
C ASN A 74 0.39 -1.94 15.48
N GLN A 75 1.46 -1.69 14.74
CA GLN A 75 2.04 -0.34 14.59
C GLN A 75 1.05 0.67 14.00
N ALA A 76 0.11 0.23 13.17
CA ALA A 76 -0.96 1.08 12.65
C ALA A 76 -1.84 1.72 13.75
N TYR A 77 -1.84 1.18 14.96
CA TYR A 77 -2.56 1.71 16.11
C TYR A 77 -1.68 2.53 17.06
N THR A 78 -0.45 2.83 16.70
CA THR A 78 0.47 3.67 17.48
C THR A 78 0.48 5.11 16.96
N ALA A 79 1.09 6.02 17.72
CA ALA A 79 1.37 7.39 17.28
C ALA A 79 2.68 7.52 16.49
N GLU A 80 3.38 6.41 16.23
CA GLU A 80 4.64 6.40 15.49
C GLU A 80 4.39 6.47 13.99
N ALA A 81 5.32 7.11 13.28
CA ALA A 81 5.27 7.15 11.81
C ALA A 81 5.50 5.74 11.24
N LEU A 82 4.58 5.28 10.41
CA LEU A 82 4.73 4.06 9.63
C LEU A 82 5.64 4.33 8.43
N PRO A 83 6.73 3.56 8.23
CA PRO A 83 7.49 3.63 7.00
C PRO A 83 6.63 3.16 5.81
N LEU A 84 7.00 3.59 4.60
CA LEU A 84 6.36 3.10 3.38
C LEU A 84 6.35 1.57 3.33
N HIS A 85 5.21 1.00 3.05
CA HIS A 85 4.97 -0.45 3.01
C HIS A 85 3.78 -0.78 2.12
N THR A 86 3.69 -2.03 1.70
CA THR A 86 2.48 -2.62 1.13
C THR A 86 1.80 -3.49 2.18
N ASP A 87 0.48 -3.46 2.22
CA ASP A 87 -0.29 -4.18 3.23
C ASP A 87 -0.41 -5.66 2.93
N GLN A 88 -0.40 -6.46 4.01
CA GLN A 88 -0.75 -7.89 4.02
C GLN A 88 0.08 -8.74 3.03
N SER A 89 1.38 -8.47 2.92
CA SER A 89 2.32 -9.28 2.11
C SER A 89 2.41 -10.75 2.56
N ASN A 90 1.96 -11.05 3.78
CA ASN A 90 1.84 -12.40 4.36
C ASN A 90 0.64 -13.21 3.84
N GLN A 91 -0.24 -12.62 3.04
CA GLN A 91 -1.36 -13.33 2.42
C GLN A 91 -0.97 -13.88 1.05
N GLU A 92 -1.49 -15.05 0.67
CA GLU A 92 -1.29 -15.60 -0.67
C GLU A 92 -1.77 -14.64 -1.76
N THR A 93 -2.88 -13.96 -1.52
CA THR A 93 -3.38 -12.89 -2.38
C THR A 93 -3.52 -11.61 -1.54
N PRO A 94 -2.52 -10.71 -1.54
CA PRO A 94 -2.64 -9.42 -0.87
C PRO A 94 -3.79 -8.59 -1.44
N PRO A 95 -4.31 -7.61 -0.69
CA PRO A 95 -5.25 -6.65 -1.24
C PRO A 95 -4.71 -6.00 -2.51
N GLY A 96 -5.54 -5.93 -3.56
CA GLY A 96 -5.20 -5.22 -4.79
C GLY A 96 -5.39 -3.73 -4.59
N PHE A 97 -6.64 -3.30 -4.47
CA PHE A 97 -6.99 -1.91 -4.17
C PHE A 97 -7.45 -1.78 -2.73
N GLN A 98 -7.04 -0.68 -2.12
CA GLN A 98 -7.44 -0.31 -0.76
C GLN A 98 -8.00 1.10 -0.73
N PHE A 99 -8.82 1.35 0.30
CA PHE A 99 -9.48 2.62 0.50
C PHE A 99 -9.27 3.07 1.95
N LEU A 100 -8.72 4.26 2.13
CA LEU A 100 -8.50 4.86 3.44
C LEU A 100 -9.36 6.12 3.57
N HIS A 101 -10.39 6.07 4.40
CA HIS A 101 -11.31 7.18 4.64
C HIS A 101 -10.93 7.94 5.90
N THR A 102 -10.73 9.22 5.79
CA THR A 102 -10.43 10.09 6.91
C THR A 102 -11.71 10.58 7.57
N LEU A 103 -12.03 10.05 8.74
CA LEU A 103 -13.16 10.53 9.55
C LEU A 103 -12.78 11.77 10.35
N LYS A 104 -11.54 11.81 10.86
CA LYS A 104 -11.00 12.88 11.68
C LYS A 104 -9.48 12.94 11.53
N ASN A 105 -8.91 14.15 11.44
CA ASN A 105 -7.47 14.37 11.38
C ASN A 105 -7.10 15.70 12.06
N ASP A 106 -7.25 15.76 13.38
CA ASP A 106 -6.96 16.96 14.19
C ASP A 106 -5.52 16.97 14.74
N ALA A 107 -4.76 15.88 14.53
CA ALA A 107 -3.41 15.77 15.05
C ALA A 107 -2.43 16.74 14.36
N GLU A 108 -1.43 17.21 15.09
CA GLU A 108 -0.22 17.74 14.48
C GLU A 108 0.49 16.61 13.76
N GLY A 109 0.83 16.77 12.48
CA GLY A 109 1.23 15.68 11.59
C GLY A 109 0.03 15.07 10.89
N GLY A 110 -0.23 13.77 11.04
CA GLY A 110 -1.33 13.06 10.36
C GLY A 110 -1.19 13.12 8.83
N ILE A 111 0.06 13.08 8.34
CA ILE A 111 0.41 13.11 6.92
C ILE A 111 0.43 11.67 6.40
N SER A 112 -0.27 11.43 5.30
CA SER A 112 -0.18 10.19 4.55
C SER A 112 0.92 10.32 3.50
N THR A 113 1.82 9.34 3.45
CA THR A 113 2.91 9.29 2.50
C THR A 113 2.69 8.11 1.55
N PHE A 114 2.79 8.39 0.26
CA PHE A 114 2.69 7.39 -0.82
C PHE A 114 3.95 7.45 -1.70
N ALA A 115 4.25 6.35 -2.38
CA ALA A 115 5.31 6.30 -3.38
C ALA A 115 4.93 5.36 -4.52
N ASP A 116 5.38 5.64 -5.75
CA ASP A 116 5.22 4.71 -6.87
C ASP A 116 6.29 3.62 -6.82
N GLY A 117 5.94 2.47 -6.24
CA GLY A 117 6.83 1.33 -6.09
C GLY A 117 7.27 0.72 -7.42
N ILE A 118 6.43 0.79 -8.45
CA ILE A 118 6.79 0.32 -9.80
C ILE A 118 7.87 1.23 -10.39
N ARG A 119 7.75 2.54 -10.25
CA ARG A 119 8.80 3.48 -10.67
C ARG A 119 10.10 3.26 -9.91
N MET A 120 10.04 2.99 -8.60
CA MET A 120 11.22 2.62 -7.83
C MET A 120 11.86 1.32 -8.33
N ALA A 121 11.05 0.32 -8.68
CA ALA A 121 11.54 -0.94 -9.24
C ALA A 121 12.22 -0.75 -10.60
N GLU A 122 11.65 0.06 -11.49
CA GLU A 122 12.25 0.42 -12.80
C GLU A 122 13.60 1.13 -12.63
N ASP A 123 13.66 2.12 -11.74
CA ASP A 123 14.89 2.86 -11.48
C ASP A 123 15.94 1.97 -10.80
N LEU A 124 15.56 1.06 -9.91
CA LEU A 124 16.46 0.05 -9.34
C LEU A 124 17.00 -0.88 -10.43
N ARG A 125 16.13 -1.37 -11.33
CA ARG A 125 16.54 -2.23 -12.46
C ARG A 125 17.59 -1.54 -13.32
N ALA A 126 17.43 -0.26 -13.58
CA ALA A 126 18.37 0.53 -14.39
C ALA A 126 19.70 0.83 -13.67
N GLN A 127 19.64 1.12 -12.35
CA GLN A 127 20.81 1.56 -11.58
C GLN A 127 21.60 0.41 -10.94
N ASN A 128 20.89 -0.65 -10.52
CA ASN A 128 21.46 -1.83 -9.86
C ASN A 128 20.70 -3.11 -10.29
N PRO A 129 20.97 -3.62 -11.52
CA PRO A 129 20.28 -4.80 -12.06
C PRO A 129 20.45 -6.06 -11.20
N GLU A 130 21.56 -6.19 -10.48
CA GLU A 130 21.80 -7.32 -9.59
C GLU A 130 20.87 -7.27 -8.38
N ALA A 131 20.73 -6.13 -7.73
CA ALA A 131 19.79 -5.95 -6.63
C ALA A 131 18.34 -6.18 -7.08
N TYR A 132 17.97 -5.65 -8.25
CA TYR A 132 16.65 -5.89 -8.83
C TYR A 132 16.39 -7.39 -9.03
N ARG A 133 17.34 -8.12 -9.66
CA ARG A 133 17.22 -9.57 -9.88
C ARG A 133 17.06 -10.34 -8.57
N LEU A 134 17.87 -10.03 -7.55
CA LEU A 134 17.76 -10.68 -6.25
C LEU A 134 16.39 -10.46 -5.59
N LEU A 135 15.85 -9.24 -5.65
CA LEU A 135 14.54 -8.93 -5.07
C LEU A 135 13.36 -9.53 -5.86
N ARG A 136 13.55 -9.83 -7.15
CA ARG A 136 12.59 -10.51 -8.00
C ARG A 136 12.61 -12.03 -7.83
N ASP A 137 13.82 -12.62 -7.72
CA ASP A 137 13.99 -14.08 -7.76
C ASP A 137 13.92 -14.74 -6.37
N THR A 138 14.29 -14.00 -5.32
CA THR A 138 14.35 -14.56 -3.97
C THR A 138 13.00 -14.42 -3.26
N LYS A 139 12.36 -15.55 -2.98
CA LYS A 139 11.14 -15.58 -2.14
C LYS A 139 11.52 -15.45 -0.68
N ILE A 140 10.91 -14.50 0.01
CA ILE A 140 11.09 -14.28 1.44
C ILE A 140 9.80 -14.54 2.19
N PRO A 141 9.88 -15.11 3.41
CA PRO A 141 8.72 -15.35 4.23
C PRO A 141 8.19 -14.03 4.81
N SER A 142 6.88 -13.90 4.81
CA SER A 142 6.15 -12.89 5.55
C SER A 142 5.16 -13.58 6.48
N ARG A 143 5.01 -13.07 7.70
CA ARG A 143 4.15 -13.65 8.72
C ARG A 143 3.41 -12.57 9.49
N PHE A 144 2.14 -12.79 9.72
CA PHE A 144 1.34 -12.11 10.73
C PHE A 144 0.76 -13.16 11.67
N PHE A 145 0.86 -12.94 12.96
CA PHE A 145 0.22 -13.81 13.95
C PHE A 145 -0.28 -12.99 15.14
N ASP A 146 -1.41 -13.42 15.64
CA ASP A 146 -2.02 -12.95 16.88
C ASP A 146 -2.76 -14.11 17.56
N ASP A 147 -3.56 -13.82 18.58
CA ASP A 147 -4.34 -14.84 19.31
C ASP A 147 -5.41 -15.52 18.44
N THR A 148 -5.72 -14.99 17.27
CA THR A 148 -6.81 -15.46 16.39
C THR A 148 -6.32 -16.17 15.15
N CYS A 149 -5.13 -15.81 14.63
CA CYS A 149 -4.59 -16.38 13.40
C CYS A 149 -3.06 -16.35 13.33
N ASP A 150 -2.51 -17.23 12.48
CA ASP A 150 -1.10 -17.27 12.07
C ASP A 150 -1.06 -17.44 10.54
N ILE A 151 -0.83 -16.36 9.82
CA ILE A 151 -0.90 -16.31 8.36
C ILE A 151 0.51 -16.08 7.82
N ARG A 152 0.97 -16.99 6.94
CA ARG A 152 2.30 -16.97 6.35
C ARG A 152 2.24 -17.16 4.86
N PHE A 153 3.06 -16.41 4.15
CA PHE A 153 3.28 -16.63 2.73
C PHE A 153 4.68 -16.18 2.32
N SER A 154 5.28 -16.87 1.36
CA SER A 154 6.61 -16.52 0.84
C SER A 154 6.51 -16.03 -0.60
N ARG A 155 7.00 -14.82 -0.85
CA ARG A 155 7.02 -14.21 -2.19
C ARG A 155 8.23 -13.32 -2.39
N PRO A 156 8.61 -13.00 -3.63
CA PRO A 156 9.61 -11.98 -3.89
C PRO A 156 9.08 -10.57 -3.58
N VAL A 157 10.01 -9.65 -3.34
CA VAL A 157 9.67 -8.22 -3.17
C VAL A 157 9.13 -7.63 -4.46
N LEU A 158 9.69 -7.99 -5.60
CA LEU A 158 9.31 -7.47 -6.91
C LEU A 158 8.68 -8.56 -7.77
N GLY A 159 7.49 -8.27 -8.32
CA GLY A 159 6.81 -9.13 -9.26
C GLY A 159 6.83 -8.54 -10.67
N GLU A 160 6.98 -9.41 -11.67
CA GLU A 160 6.98 -9.04 -13.10
C GLU A 160 5.77 -9.67 -13.82
N ASP A 161 5.36 -9.03 -14.90
CA ASP A 161 4.42 -9.62 -15.86
C ASP A 161 5.13 -10.60 -16.82
N THR A 162 4.38 -11.19 -17.74
CA THR A 162 4.91 -12.14 -18.72
C THR A 162 5.90 -11.52 -19.73
N ARG A 163 6.00 -10.20 -19.77
CA ARG A 163 6.95 -9.45 -20.61
C ARG A 163 8.20 -9.03 -19.85
N GLY A 164 8.28 -9.35 -18.53
CA GLY A 164 9.38 -8.96 -17.65
C GLY A 164 9.29 -7.51 -17.18
N GLU A 165 8.09 -6.90 -17.21
CA GLU A 165 7.90 -5.55 -16.66
C GLU A 165 7.43 -5.62 -15.20
N PRO A 166 7.99 -4.77 -14.31
CA PRO A 166 7.57 -4.75 -12.91
C PRO A 166 6.12 -4.31 -12.79
N VAL A 167 5.30 -5.11 -12.11
CA VAL A 167 3.85 -4.87 -11.94
C VAL A 167 3.40 -4.97 -10.49
N GLU A 168 4.25 -5.45 -9.60
CA GLU A 168 3.91 -5.65 -8.21
C GLU A 168 5.11 -5.41 -7.30
N VAL A 169 4.85 -4.73 -6.17
CA VAL A 169 5.79 -4.57 -5.07
C VAL A 169 5.17 -5.14 -3.80
N ASN A 170 5.93 -6.02 -3.11
CA ASN A 170 5.57 -6.61 -1.82
C ASN A 170 6.64 -6.21 -0.80
N PHE A 171 6.49 -5.05 -0.20
CA PHE A 171 7.49 -4.47 0.67
C PHE A 171 6.91 -4.12 2.04
N ASN A 172 7.12 -5.00 3.02
CA ASN A 172 6.67 -4.75 4.39
C ASN A 172 7.70 -5.30 5.40
N ARG A 173 8.47 -4.41 6.01
CA ARG A 173 9.52 -4.77 6.95
C ARG A 173 8.99 -5.42 8.25
N HIS A 174 7.78 -5.05 8.66
CA HIS A 174 7.21 -5.53 9.92
C HIS A 174 6.66 -6.95 9.82
N LEU A 175 6.32 -7.37 8.61
CA LEU A 175 5.80 -8.71 8.35
C LEU A 175 6.88 -9.68 7.85
N THR A 176 8.08 -9.21 7.53
CA THR A 176 9.18 -10.09 7.10
C THR A 176 9.58 -11.00 8.26
N ASP A 177 9.52 -12.32 8.02
CA ASP A 177 9.92 -13.37 8.97
C ASP A 177 11.40 -13.77 8.73
N ILE A 178 11.88 -14.74 9.48
CA ILE A 178 13.26 -15.23 9.41
C ILE A 178 13.55 -15.79 8.02
N LEU A 179 14.63 -15.31 7.41
CA LEU A 179 15.07 -15.80 6.10
C LEU A 179 15.71 -17.18 6.24
N ASP A 180 15.26 -18.12 5.41
CA ASP A 180 15.86 -19.45 5.24
C ASP A 180 16.75 -19.43 3.99
N LEU A 181 17.90 -18.76 4.09
CA LEU A 181 18.92 -18.60 3.07
C LEU A 181 20.30 -18.87 3.64
N ASP A 182 21.22 -19.33 2.81
CA ASP A 182 22.62 -19.43 3.20
C ASP A 182 23.19 -18.06 3.63
N PRO A 183 24.22 -18.01 4.50
CA PRO A 183 24.77 -16.76 5.01
C PRO A 183 25.19 -15.77 3.90
N ASP A 184 25.85 -16.25 2.83
CA ASP A 184 26.29 -15.39 1.72
C ASP A 184 25.10 -14.89 0.89
N GLU A 185 24.11 -15.72 0.65
CA GLU A 185 22.85 -15.36 0.00
C GLU A 185 22.09 -14.33 0.82
N SER A 186 22.01 -14.53 2.16
CA SER A 186 21.39 -13.58 3.08
C SER A 186 22.05 -12.21 3.01
N ILE A 187 23.41 -12.16 3.00
CA ILE A 187 24.15 -10.90 2.89
C ILE A 187 23.85 -10.21 1.57
N ALA A 188 23.86 -10.95 0.46
CA ALA A 188 23.56 -10.40 -0.86
C ALA A 188 22.13 -9.88 -0.94
N TYR A 189 21.18 -10.65 -0.42
CA TYR A 189 19.78 -10.26 -0.34
C TYR A 189 19.56 -8.99 0.48
N TYR A 190 20.14 -8.90 1.69
CA TYR A 190 20.00 -7.70 2.52
C TYR A 190 20.65 -6.46 1.90
N ARG A 191 21.73 -6.60 1.12
CA ARG A 191 22.30 -5.49 0.35
C ARG A 191 21.30 -5.00 -0.72
N ALA A 192 20.69 -5.93 -1.45
CA ALA A 192 19.67 -5.61 -2.45
C ALA A 192 18.42 -4.96 -1.80
N TYR A 193 17.96 -5.52 -0.68
CA TYR A 193 16.83 -4.99 0.09
C TYR A 193 17.10 -3.55 0.58
N ARG A 194 18.31 -3.28 1.09
CA ARG A 194 18.71 -1.93 1.51
C ARG A 194 18.78 -0.95 0.35
N ALA A 195 19.16 -1.40 -0.86
CA ALA A 195 19.15 -0.55 -2.04
C ALA A 195 17.71 -0.10 -2.37
N PHE A 196 16.73 -1.01 -2.35
CA PHE A 196 15.33 -0.66 -2.54
C PHE A 196 14.79 0.21 -1.38
N LEU A 197 15.10 -0.15 -0.14
CA LEU A 197 14.73 0.63 1.04
C LEU A 197 15.21 2.08 0.94
N ALA A 198 16.42 2.32 0.42
CA ALA A 198 16.95 3.68 0.26
C ALA A 198 16.07 4.54 -0.68
N LEU A 199 15.47 3.94 -1.71
CA LEU A 199 14.54 4.65 -2.61
C LEU A 199 13.26 5.08 -1.88
N THR A 200 12.81 4.34 -0.88
CA THR A 200 11.61 4.72 -0.10
C THR A 200 11.82 6.00 0.74
N TYR A 201 13.06 6.40 0.98
CA TYR A 201 13.40 7.64 1.68
C TYR A 201 13.76 8.79 0.74
N ASP A 202 13.94 8.52 -0.55
CA ASP A 202 14.25 9.57 -1.53
C ASP A 202 13.00 10.42 -1.83
N PRO A 203 13.04 11.74 -1.59
CA PRO A 203 11.92 12.64 -1.85
C PRO A 203 11.40 12.59 -3.29
N LYS A 204 12.24 12.18 -4.25
CA LYS A 204 11.87 12.01 -5.66
C LYS A 204 10.67 11.08 -5.86
N TYR A 205 10.55 10.05 -5.02
CA TYR A 205 9.49 9.03 -5.13
C TYR A 205 8.32 9.27 -4.19
N ARG A 206 8.48 10.14 -3.19
CA ARG A 206 7.50 10.36 -2.13
C ARG A 206 6.50 11.43 -2.53
N PHE A 207 5.25 11.14 -2.20
CA PHE A 207 4.17 12.10 -2.24
C PHE A 207 3.52 12.17 -0.85
N GLU A 208 3.40 13.36 -0.30
CA GLU A 208 2.88 13.57 1.05
C GLU A 208 1.64 14.45 0.99
N LEU A 209 0.59 14.04 1.68
CA LEU A 209 -0.67 14.75 1.74
C LEU A 209 -1.29 14.63 3.14
N LYS A 210 -1.67 15.77 3.71
CA LYS A 210 -2.52 15.79 4.90
C LYS A 210 -3.97 15.69 4.44
N SER A 211 -4.62 14.56 4.76
CA SER A 211 -6.03 14.34 4.47
C SER A 211 -6.94 15.21 5.33
N ARG A 212 -8.10 15.56 4.81
CA ARG A 212 -9.18 16.25 5.51
C ARG A 212 -10.28 15.26 5.87
N PRO A 213 -11.08 15.53 6.91
CA PRO A 213 -12.30 14.74 7.12
C PRO A 213 -13.15 14.70 5.84
N GLY A 214 -13.53 13.50 5.42
CA GLY A 214 -14.25 13.27 4.15
C GLY A 214 -13.37 12.94 2.94
N ASP A 215 -12.05 13.01 3.05
CA ASP A 215 -11.15 12.50 2.01
C ASP A 215 -11.08 10.97 2.06
N VAL A 216 -11.19 10.33 0.90
CA VAL A 216 -10.91 8.89 0.72
C VAL A 216 -9.76 8.73 -0.26
N PHE A 217 -8.66 8.15 0.19
CA PHE A 217 -7.60 7.66 -0.69
C PHE A 217 -7.99 6.31 -1.26
N ALA A 218 -8.03 6.21 -2.57
CA ALA A 218 -8.12 4.94 -3.29
C ALA A 218 -6.77 4.64 -3.91
N PHE A 219 -6.13 3.52 -3.55
CA PHE A 219 -4.80 3.20 -4.01
C PHE A 219 -4.61 1.73 -4.35
N ASN A 220 -3.70 1.48 -5.29
CA ASN A 220 -3.26 0.15 -5.67
C ASN A 220 -2.16 -0.31 -4.72
N ASN A 221 -2.50 -1.15 -3.75
CA ASN A 221 -1.57 -1.66 -2.73
C ASN A 221 -0.39 -2.48 -3.29
N ARG A 222 -0.45 -2.89 -4.56
CA ARG A 222 0.66 -3.59 -5.22
C ARG A 222 1.61 -2.64 -5.95
N ARG A 223 1.29 -1.36 -5.96
CA ARG A 223 2.06 -0.31 -6.64
C ARG A 223 2.42 0.85 -5.74
N THR A 224 1.49 1.27 -4.86
CA THR A 224 1.60 2.56 -4.14
C THR A 224 1.56 2.33 -2.64
#